data_0b07095db4668f2fcae2654b059dab6c
#
_entry.id   0b07095db4668f2fcae2654b059dab6c
#
_cell.length_a   1.000
_cell.length_b   1.000
_cell.length_c   1.000
_cell.angle_alpha   90.00
_cell.angle_beta   90.00
_cell.angle_gamma   90.00
#
_symmetry.space_group_name_H-M   'P 1'
#
loop_
_entity.id
_entity.type
_entity.pdbx_description
1 polymer ?
#
loop_
_entity_poly.entity_id
_entity_poly.type
_entity_poly.pdbx_seq_one_letter_code
_entity_poly.pdbx_strand_id
1 'polypeptide(L)'
;MTDAEVAQITDNPYKADFPILAANPEVAYLDSAATSQRPRAVIEAQSSFYETMNANALRGLYRWSVEATAAIEGARASIAKFIGAVDKNGKPESQQIIFTRNTSEALNLVASSLGRYTLKPGDDVVISIMEHHSNIIPWQQICKATGANLVYLRMNSQYQITPEEIASKITERAKIVSVTHVSNVLGTRNDIKAIAKRAHTMGAYMVVDAAQSAPHIPIDVHDLDCDLLAFSAHKMCGPMGIGVLWGRAELLDAMPPFLTGGEMIDSVTETSAVWAPVPEKFEAGTQDAAGIYATGAAVEYLNGLDMAKIEKREELLARYLVQQLCTLDFVDIVGSKLGQNHVGAVAFNVRGVHPHDVSSILDMNNVYIRAGHHCAEPLLIELHESSTCRASVAFYNDKHDIDQLIEGLNQVWKIFGSAVSNK
;
A
#
# COMPACT_ATOMS: atom_id res chain seq x y z
N MET A 1 25.21 3.65 11.36
CA MET A 1 25.53 3.55 9.92
C MET A 1 27.00 3.88 9.70
N THR A 2 27.62 3.32 8.67
CA THR A 2 28.98 3.68 8.24
C THR A 2 28.95 4.95 7.37
N ASP A 3 30.10 5.64 7.24
CA ASP A 3 30.19 6.83 6.37
C ASP A 3 29.84 6.51 4.90
N ALA A 4 30.17 5.31 4.43
CA ALA A 4 29.83 4.85 3.09
C ALA A 4 28.30 4.63 2.90
N GLU A 5 27.59 4.19 3.91
CA GLU A 5 26.14 4.06 3.89
C GLU A 5 25.45 5.44 3.93
N VAL A 6 25.98 6.37 4.73
CA VAL A 6 25.48 7.75 4.79
C VAL A 6 25.68 8.47 3.45
N ALA A 7 26.81 8.26 2.78
CA ALA A 7 27.07 8.84 1.47
C ALA A 7 26.03 8.41 0.43
N GLN A 8 25.52 7.17 0.47
CA GLN A 8 24.49 6.66 -0.46
C GLN A 8 23.13 7.36 -0.33
N ILE A 9 22.83 7.97 0.81
CA ILE A 9 21.58 8.70 1.05
C ILE A 9 21.77 10.22 1.05
N THR A 10 23.00 10.71 0.93
CA THR A 10 23.31 12.15 0.84
C THR A 10 23.07 12.66 -0.57
N ASP A 11 23.49 11.90 -1.57
CA ASP A 11 23.22 12.22 -2.97
C ASP A 11 21.79 11.78 -3.36
N ASN A 12 21.11 12.65 -4.11
CA ASN A 12 19.71 12.43 -4.51
C ASN A 12 19.51 12.66 -6.02
N PRO A 13 19.80 11.65 -6.84
CA PRO A 13 19.62 11.77 -8.28
C PRO A 13 18.14 11.76 -8.72
N TYR A 14 17.21 11.41 -7.82
CA TYR A 14 15.81 11.18 -8.17
C TYR A 14 14.91 12.41 -7.98
N LYS A 15 15.23 13.30 -7.02
CA LYS A 15 14.36 14.42 -6.61
C LYS A 15 13.98 15.34 -7.79
N ALA A 16 14.88 15.50 -8.75
CA ALA A 16 14.66 16.31 -9.96
C ALA A 16 13.57 15.76 -10.91
N ASP A 17 13.29 14.45 -10.87
CA ASP A 17 12.27 13.83 -11.71
C ASP A 17 10.84 14.22 -11.26
N PHE A 18 10.69 14.73 -10.03
CA PHE A 18 9.42 15.10 -9.42
C PHE A 18 9.21 16.62 -9.46
N PRO A 19 8.39 17.15 -10.39
CA PRO A 19 8.25 18.58 -10.61
C PRO A 19 7.92 19.38 -9.36
N ILE A 20 7.06 18.86 -8.48
CA ILE A 20 6.68 19.54 -7.24
C ILE A 20 7.86 19.64 -6.26
N LEU A 21 8.70 18.60 -6.17
CA LEU A 21 9.89 18.61 -5.30
C LEU A 21 10.99 19.46 -5.89
N ALA A 22 11.18 19.43 -7.20
CA ALA A 22 12.14 20.26 -7.90
C ALA A 22 11.82 21.77 -7.80
N ALA A 23 10.52 22.12 -7.77
CA ALA A 23 10.04 23.49 -7.62
C ALA A 23 10.07 24.00 -6.16
N ASN A 24 10.20 23.09 -5.17
CA ASN A 24 10.20 23.42 -3.73
C ASN A 24 11.36 22.68 -3.04
N PRO A 25 12.62 23.01 -3.36
CA PRO A 25 13.80 22.28 -2.87
C PRO A 25 13.98 22.40 -1.35
N GLU A 26 13.36 23.41 -0.71
CA GLU A 26 13.37 23.63 0.74
C GLU A 26 12.43 22.70 1.50
N VAL A 27 11.54 21.96 0.81
CA VAL A 27 10.54 21.11 1.45
C VAL A 27 11.08 19.70 1.67
N ALA A 28 11.09 19.26 2.92
CA ALA A 28 11.25 17.87 3.31
C ALA A 28 9.89 17.16 3.31
N TYR A 29 9.53 16.51 2.19
CA TYR A 29 8.28 15.76 2.07
C TYR A 29 8.44 14.34 2.68
N LEU A 30 7.98 14.15 3.91
CA LEU A 30 8.11 12.93 4.69
C LEU A 30 6.72 12.29 5.00
N ASP A 31 5.78 12.38 4.06
CA ASP A 31 4.43 11.76 4.16
C ASP A 31 4.12 10.78 3.01
N SER A 32 5.14 10.11 2.47
CA SER A 32 5.00 9.19 1.32
C SER A 32 4.09 8.00 1.59
N ALA A 33 3.98 7.52 2.84
CA ALA A 33 3.03 6.46 3.20
C ALA A 33 1.56 6.87 3.08
N ALA A 34 1.25 8.18 3.00
CA ALA A 34 -0.09 8.66 2.68
C ALA A 34 -0.32 8.73 1.16
N THR A 35 0.61 9.36 0.44
CA THR A 35 0.66 9.40 -1.02
C THR A 35 2.08 9.74 -1.45
N SER A 36 2.63 9.06 -2.46
CA SER A 36 3.92 9.43 -3.06
C SER A 36 3.78 10.67 -3.94
N GLN A 37 4.89 11.27 -4.34
CA GLN A 37 4.92 12.27 -5.41
C GLN A 37 4.89 11.60 -6.80
N ARG A 38 4.63 12.39 -7.86
CA ARG A 38 4.52 11.90 -9.24
C ARG A 38 5.71 12.40 -10.05
N PRO A 39 6.46 11.51 -10.70
CA PRO A 39 7.48 11.92 -11.63
C PRO A 39 6.86 12.53 -12.89
N ARG A 40 7.62 13.38 -13.57
CA ARG A 40 7.19 14.05 -14.81
C ARG A 40 6.62 13.07 -15.85
N ALA A 41 7.28 11.94 -16.05
CA ALA A 41 6.84 10.92 -17.00
C ALA A 41 5.40 10.42 -16.77
N VAL A 42 4.97 10.31 -15.51
CA VAL A 42 3.60 9.89 -15.16
C VAL A 42 2.59 11.00 -15.42
N ILE A 43 2.95 12.24 -15.10
CA ILE A 43 2.09 13.41 -15.38
C ILE A 43 1.89 13.57 -16.89
N GLU A 44 2.97 13.47 -17.66
CA GLU A 44 2.94 13.58 -19.12
C GLU A 44 2.18 12.41 -19.77
N ALA A 45 2.31 11.19 -19.26
CA ALA A 45 1.55 10.05 -19.75
C ALA A 45 0.04 10.29 -19.61
N GLN A 46 -0.43 10.76 -18.43
CA GLN A 46 -1.84 11.04 -18.22
C GLN A 46 -2.36 12.15 -19.12
N SER A 47 -1.61 13.24 -19.31
CA SER A 47 -1.97 14.34 -20.21
C SER A 47 -2.01 13.89 -21.65
N SER A 48 -0.96 13.16 -22.08
CA SER A 48 -0.81 12.63 -23.43
C SER A 48 -1.98 11.71 -23.84
N PHE A 49 -2.53 10.93 -22.90
CA PHE A 49 -3.69 10.09 -23.19
C PHE A 49 -4.87 10.93 -23.69
N TYR A 50 -5.19 12.03 -23.01
CA TYR A 50 -6.28 12.92 -23.40
C TYR A 50 -5.99 13.70 -24.68
N GLU A 51 -4.73 14.03 -24.93
CA GLU A 51 -4.32 14.79 -26.10
C GLU A 51 -4.29 13.94 -27.38
N THR A 52 -4.04 12.62 -27.28
CA THR A 52 -3.69 11.81 -28.47
C THR A 52 -4.61 10.62 -28.72
N MET A 53 -5.24 10.03 -27.69
CA MET A 53 -5.99 8.77 -27.83
C MET A 53 -7.29 8.71 -26.99
N ASN A 54 -7.82 9.88 -26.59
CA ASN A 54 -9.02 9.93 -25.75
C ASN A 54 -10.25 9.38 -26.46
N ALA A 55 -10.61 8.15 -26.13
CA ALA A 55 -11.81 7.47 -26.58
C ALA A 55 -12.26 6.42 -25.56
N ASN A 56 -13.54 6.01 -25.60
CA ASN A 56 -13.98 4.86 -24.81
C ASN A 56 -13.28 3.59 -25.31
N ALA A 57 -12.62 2.89 -24.41
CA ALA A 57 -11.92 1.64 -24.69
C ALA A 57 -12.90 0.47 -24.89
N LEU A 58 -12.39 -0.69 -25.30
CA LEU A 58 -13.00 -2.01 -25.41
C LEU A 58 -13.91 -2.19 -26.62
N ARG A 59 -15.01 -1.44 -26.79
CA ARG A 59 -16.05 -1.77 -27.81
C ARG A 59 -15.99 -0.96 -29.10
N GLY A 60 -15.17 0.09 -29.16
CA GLY A 60 -15.05 0.90 -30.35
C GLY A 60 -14.14 0.25 -31.41
N LEU A 61 -14.56 0.32 -32.69
CA LEU A 61 -13.79 -0.23 -33.82
C LEU A 61 -12.93 0.83 -34.51
N TYR A 62 -13.00 2.08 -34.12
CA TYR A 62 -12.20 3.18 -34.70
C TYR A 62 -10.87 3.33 -33.97
N ARG A 63 -9.90 3.93 -34.67
CA ARG A 63 -8.48 3.97 -34.28
C ARG A 63 -8.26 4.36 -32.83
N TRP A 64 -8.82 5.46 -32.35
CA TRP A 64 -8.59 5.92 -30.97
C TRP A 64 -9.11 4.96 -29.91
N SER A 65 -10.25 4.31 -30.15
CA SER A 65 -10.76 3.30 -29.22
C SER A 65 -9.85 2.06 -29.16
N VAL A 66 -9.30 1.66 -30.29
CA VAL A 66 -8.31 0.55 -30.36
C VAL A 66 -7.02 0.95 -29.64
N GLU A 67 -6.53 2.17 -29.84
CA GLU A 67 -5.34 2.71 -29.17
C GLU A 67 -5.57 2.82 -27.65
N ALA A 68 -6.72 3.34 -27.21
CA ALA A 68 -7.08 3.41 -25.77
C ALA A 68 -7.16 2.02 -25.13
N THR A 69 -7.74 1.04 -25.82
CA THR A 69 -7.78 -0.37 -25.38
C THR A 69 -6.37 -0.94 -25.25
N ALA A 70 -5.52 -0.73 -26.27
CA ALA A 70 -4.14 -1.20 -26.23
C ALA A 70 -3.33 -0.55 -25.09
N ALA A 71 -3.59 0.71 -24.77
CA ALA A 71 -2.96 1.41 -23.63
C ALA A 71 -3.34 0.79 -22.28
N ILE A 72 -4.62 0.46 -22.07
CA ILE A 72 -5.10 -0.23 -20.86
C ILE A 72 -4.45 -1.61 -20.74
N GLU A 73 -4.50 -2.42 -21.80
CA GLU A 73 -3.95 -3.77 -21.79
C GLU A 73 -2.43 -3.78 -21.66
N GLY A 74 -1.74 -2.79 -22.23
CA GLY A 74 -0.31 -2.59 -22.05
C GLY A 74 0.05 -2.30 -20.56
N ALA A 75 -0.69 -1.40 -19.93
CA ALA A 75 -0.53 -1.11 -18.52
C ALA A 75 -0.81 -2.34 -17.64
N ARG A 76 -1.87 -3.09 -17.94
CA ARG A 76 -2.23 -4.36 -17.27
C ARG A 76 -1.09 -5.38 -17.35
N ALA A 77 -0.47 -5.54 -18.51
CA ALA A 77 0.65 -6.44 -18.71
C ALA A 77 1.92 -5.98 -17.98
N SER A 78 2.20 -4.67 -17.95
CA SER A 78 3.32 -4.09 -17.19
C SER A 78 3.15 -4.29 -15.69
N ILE A 79 1.93 -4.08 -15.17
CA ILE A 79 1.59 -4.29 -13.76
C ILE A 79 1.74 -5.78 -13.37
N ALA A 80 1.26 -6.70 -14.21
CA ALA A 80 1.41 -8.14 -13.96
C ALA A 80 2.89 -8.52 -13.82
N LYS A 81 3.75 -8.04 -14.72
CA LYS A 81 5.21 -8.26 -14.62
C LYS A 81 5.81 -7.64 -13.36
N PHE A 82 5.38 -6.44 -13.00
CA PHE A 82 5.89 -5.70 -11.83
C PHE A 82 5.69 -6.44 -10.52
N ILE A 83 4.58 -7.17 -10.37
CA ILE A 83 4.30 -7.97 -9.18
C ILE A 83 4.65 -9.45 -9.33
N GLY A 84 5.42 -9.83 -10.34
CA GLY A 84 5.81 -11.21 -10.59
C GLY A 84 4.68 -12.13 -11.06
N ALA A 85 3.51 -11.59 -11.47
CA ALA A 85 2.40 -12.36 -12.01
C ALA A 85 2.69 -12.77 -13.46
N VAL A 86 3.55 -13.76 -13.61
CA VAL A 86 3.97 -14.30 -14.92
C VAL A 86 3.89 -15.83 -14.90
N ASP A 87 3.47 -16.39 -16.02
CA ASP A 87 3.43 -17.84 -16.18
C ASP A 87 4.86 -18.45 -16.28
N LYS A 88 4.95 -19.77 -16.28
CA LYS A 88 6.22 -20.51 -16.38
C LYS A 88 7.07 -20.19 -17.62
N ASN A 89 6.50 -19.53 -18.63
CA ASN A 89 7.18 -19.09 -19.84
C ASN A 89 7.55 -17.60 -19.80
N GLY A 90 7.29 -16.91 -18.68
CA GLY A 90 7.51 -15.47 -18.50
C GLY A 90 6.45 -14.57 -19.15
N LYS A 91 5.31 -15.14 -19.61
CA LYS A 91 4.20 -14.34 -20.15
C LYS A 91 3.40 -13.72 -18.99
N PRO A 92 3.09 -12.40 -19.08
CA PRO A 92 2.29 -11.74 -18.04
C PRO A 92 0.90 -12.38 -17.94
N GLU A 93 0.47 -12.62 -16.71
CA GLU A 93 -0.88 -13.08 -16.36
C GLU A 93 -1.87 -11.89 -16.29
N SER A 94 -1.91 -11.10 -17.37
CA SER A 94 -2.64 -9.84 -17.44
C SER A 94 -4.13 -9.99 -17.08
N GLN A 95 -4.75 -11.10 -17.45
CA GLN A 95 -6.17 -11.36 -17.15
C GLN A 95 -6.44 -11.55 -15.66
N GLN A 96 -5.43 -11.71 -14.83
CA GLN A 96 -5.56 -11.79 -13.38
C GLN A 96 -5.41 -10.42 -12.69
N ILE A 97 -5.21 -9.36 -13.45
CA ILE A 97 -5.15 -7.97 -12.96
C ILE A 97 -6.52 -7.31 -13.14
N ILE A 98 -7.08 -6.79 -12.07
CA ILE A 98 -8.36 -6.08 -12.05
C ILE A 98 -8.08 -4.64 -11.61
N PHE A 99 -8.57 -3.66 -12.35
CA PHE A 99 -8.51 -2.26 -11.97
C PHE A 99 -9.67 -1.89 -11.04
N THR A 100 -9.32 -1.16 -9.99
CA THR A 100 -10.24 -0.59 -9.02
C THR A 100 -9.88 0.88 -8.79
N ARG A 101 -10.62 1.62 -7.97
CA ARG A 101 -10.28 3.01 -7.66
C ARG A 101 -9.12 3.15 -6.68
N ASN A 102 -8.87 2.14 -5.85
CA ASN A 102 -7.79 2.10 -4.85
C ASN A 102 -7.80 0.74 -4.12
N THR A 103 -6.81 0.49 -3.25
CA THR A 103 -6.76 -0.70 -2.39
C THR A 103 -8.01 -0.89 -1.55
N SER A 104 -8.64 0.20 -1.06
CA SER A 104 -9.85 0.10 -0.25
C SER A 104 -10.99 -0.53 -1.04
N GLU A 105 -11.20 -0.12 -2.31
CA GLU A 105 -12.21 -0.76 -3.16
C GLU A 105 -11.84 -2.20 -3.49
N ALA A 106 -10.58 -2.49 -3.79
CA ALA A 106 -10.10 -3.85 -4.03
C ALA A 106 -10.40 -4.79 -2.85
N LEU A 107 -10.10 -4.35 -1.62
CA LEU A 107 -10.39 -5.13 -0.40
C LEU A 107 -11.89 -5.24 -0.09
N ASN A 108 -12.69 -4.23 -0.42
CA ASN A 108 -14.15 -4.32 -0.35
C ASN A 108 -14.71 -5.32 -1.37
N LEU A 109 -14.16 -5.34 -2.61
CA LEU A 109 -14.49 -6.33 -3.62
C LEU A 109 -14.19 -7.73 -3.09
N VAL A 110 -12.98 -7.95 -2.58
CA VAL A 110 -12.59 -9.25 -2.02
C VAL A 110 -13.52 -9.66 -0.88
N ALA A 111 -13.75 -8.81 0.11
CA ALA A 111 -14.58 -9.12 1.26
C ALA A 111 -16.04 -9.39 0.84
N SER A 112 -16.60 -8.59 -0.07
CA SER A 112 -17.97 -8.73 -0.51
C SER A 112 -18.19 -9.93 -1.44
N SER A 113 -17.25 -10.20 -2.33
CA SER A 113 -17.33 -11.27 -3.31
C SER A 113 -16.86 -12.61 -2.71
N LEU A 114 -15.57 -12.73 -2.37
CA LEU A 114 -15.02 -13.96 -1.78
C LEU A 114 -15.66 -14.28 -0.43
N GLY A 115 -15.87 -13.29 0.43
CA GLY A 115 -16.44 -13.48 1.75
C GLY A 115 -17.85 -14.08 1.69
N ARG A 116 -18.73 -13.56 0.83
CA ARG A 116 -20.09 -14.12 0.64
C ARG A 116 -20.08 -15.51 0.00
N TYR A 117 -19.12 -15.75 -0.88
CA TYR A 117 -18.98 -17.04 -1.56
C TYR A 117 -18.50 -18.15 -0.61
N THR A 118 -17.63 -17.79 0.35
CA THR A 118 -16.87 -18.77 1.17
C THR A 118 -17.42 -18.92 2.58
N LEU A 119 -17.78 -17.81 3.27
CA LEU A 119 -18.01 -17.78 4.71
C LEU A 119 -19.39 -18.32 5.12
N LYS A 120 -19.40 -19.09 6.22
CA LYS A 120 -20.58 -19.62 6.91
C LYS A 120 -20.54 -19.22 8.39
N PRO A 121 -21.67 -19.29 9.10
CA PRO A 121 -21.69 -19.06 10.55
C PRO A 121 -20.70 -19.96 11.28
N GLY A 122 -19.84 -19.33 12.11
CA GLY A 122 -18.81 -20.01 12.89
C GLY A 122 -17.43 -20.13 12.20
N ASP A 123 -17.33 -19.82 10.91
CA ASP A 123 -16.03 -19.69 10.24
C ASP A 123 -15.26 -18.47 10.78
N ASP A 124 -13.94 -18.47 10.62
CA ASP A 124 -13.07 -17.38 11.04
C ASP A 124 -12.49 -16.64 9.82
N VAL A 125 -12.53 -15.31 9.87
CA VAL A 125 -11.68 -14.42 9.08
C VAL A 125 -10.55 -13.95 9.97
N VAL A 126 -9.30 -14.20 9.58
CA VAL A 126 -8.12 -13.85 10.37
C VAL A 126 -7.43 -12.65 9.73
N ILE A 127 -7.23 -11.58 10.50
CA ILE A 127 -6.51 -10.37 10.09
C ILE A 127 -5.44 -10.03 11.12
N SER A 128 -4.47 -9.15 10.77
CA SER A 128 -3.51 -8.69 11.79
C SER A 128 -4.02 -7.48 12.56
N ILE A 129 -3.43 -7.22 13.74
CA ILE A 129 -3.68 -5.97 14.48
C ILE A 129 -3.07 -4.75 13.78
N MET A 130 -2.14 -4.97 12.83
CA MET A 130 -1.42 -3.93 12.10
C MET A 130 -2.19 -3.39 10.88
N GLU A 131 -3.43 -3.84 10.66
CA GLU A 131 -4.17 -3.52 9.44
C GLU A 131 -4.57 -2.03 9.36
N HIS A 132 -4.52 -1.49 8.16
CA HIS A 132 -5.22 -0.27 7.80
C HIS A 132 -6.74 -0.50 7.89
N HIS A 133 -7.54 0.52 8.21
CA HIS A 133 -9.01 0.43 8.29
C HIS A 133 -9.65 -0.22 7.05
N SER A 134 -9.05 -0.05 5.88
CA SER A 134 -9.50 -0.65 4.61
C SER A 134 -9.43 -2.18 4.60
N ASN A 135 -8.57 -2.78 5.44
CA ASN A 135 -8.46 -4.23 5.62
C ASN A 135 -9.00 -4.71 6.97
N ILE A 136 -9.80 -3.87 7.64
CA ILE A 136 -10.53 -4.22 8.87
C ILE A 136 -12.05 -4.13 8.62
N ILE A 137 -12.52 -2.95 8.22
CA ILE A 137 -13.95 -2.63 8.16
C ILE A 137 -14.71 -3.54 7.18
N PRO A 138 -14.23 -3.83 5.96
CA PRO A 138 -14.92 -4.77 5.07
C PRO A 138 -15.09 -6.16 5.70
N TRP A 139 -14.08 -6.65 6.43
CA TRP A 139 -14.15 -7.94 7.12
C TRP A 139 -15.11 -7.91 8.31
N GLN A 140 -15.17 -6.82 9.07
CA GLN A 140 -16.20 -6.64 10.11
C GLN A 140 -17.63 -6.74 9.52
N GLN A 141 -17.85 -6.07 8.37
CA GLN A 141 -19.17 -6.07 7.73
C GLN A 141 -19.55 -7.44 7.20
N ILE A 142 -18.64 -8.14 6.54
CA ILE A 142 -18.96 -9.46 5.98
C ILE A 142 -19.09 -10.52 7.08
N CYS A 143 -18.30 -10.50 8.13
CA CYS A 143 -18.46 -11.37 9.29
C CYS A 143 -19.83 -11.17 9.95
N LYS A 144 -20.26 -9.92 10.14
CA LYS A 144 -21.60 -9.61 10.65
C LYS A 144 -22.71 -10.14 9.74
N ALA A 145 -22.52 -10.07 8.43
CA ALA A 145 -23.53 -10.52 7.45
C ALA A 145 -23.62 -12.05 7.33
N THR A 146 -22.52 -12.77 7.55
CA THR A 146 -22.44 -14.24 7.36
C THR A 146 -22.50 -15.02 8.66
N GLY A 147 -22.36 -14.37 9.82
CA GLY A 147 -22.21 -15.02 11.13
C GLY A 147 -20.82 -15.60 11.37
N ALA A 148 -19.84 -15.24 10.56
CA ALA A 148 -18.43 -15.58 10.78
C ALA A 148 -17.82 -14.71 11.88
N ASN A 149 -16.66 -15.13 12.41
CA ASN A 149 -15.91 -14.41 13.44
C ASN A 149 -14.74 -13.65 12.82
N LEU A 150 -14.39 -12.49 13.40
CA LEU A 150 -13.18 -11.78 13.08
C LEU A 150 -12.13 -12.06 14.15
N VAL A 151 -10.98 -12.61 13.76
CA VAL A 151 -9.88 -13.05 14.64
C VAL A 151 -8.64 -12.21 14.34
N TYR A 152 -7.92 -11.76 15.37
CA TYR A 152 -6.74 -10.94 15.19
C TYR A 152 -5.46 -11.73 15.50
N LEU A 153 -4.48 -11.66 14.58
CA LEU A 153 -3.08 -11.97 14.84
C LEU A 153 -2.46 -10.80 15.60
N ARG A 154 -1.90 -11.06 16.76
CA ARG A 154 -1.26 -10.04 17.57
C ARG A 154 0.26 -10.06 17.40
N MET A 155 0.88 -8.93 17.64
CA MET A 155 2.33 -8.78 17.62
C MET A 155 2.94 -9.02 19.00
N ASN A 156 4.21 -9.43 19.02
CA ASN A 156 5.02 -9.51 20.23
C ASN A 156 5.61 -8.12 20.61
N SER A 157 6.41 -8.08 21.70
CA SER A 157 7.10 -6.86 22.14
C SER A 157 8.17 -6.34 21.15
N GLN A 158 8.48 -7.10 20.11
CA GLN A 158 9.37 -6.69 19.01
C GLN A 158 8.60 -6.25 17.77
N TYR A 159 7.29 -6.06 17.90
CA TYR A 159 6.37 -5.65 16.82
C TYR A 159 6.32 -6.64 15.65
N GLN A 160 6.40 -7.95 15.94
CA GLN A 160 6.39 -9.03 14.96
C GLN A 160 5.26 -10.03 15.26
N ILE A 161 4.62 -10.55 14.24
CA ILE A 161 3.70 -11.68 14.32
C ILE A 161 4.56 -12.97 14.36
N THR A 162 4.49 -13.71 15.47
CA THR A 162 5.35 -14.89 15.66
C THR A 162 4.75 -16.14 15.02
N PRO A 163 5.58 -17.17 14.74
CA PRO A 163 5.08 -18.47 14.27
C PRO A 163 4.05 -19.10 15.23
N GLU A 164 4.20 -18.91 16.54
CA GLU A 164 3.28 -19.43 17.56
C GLU A 164 1.92 -18.74 17.46
N GLU A 165 1.91 -17.42 17.27
CA GLU A 165 0.68 -16.64 17.06
C GLU A 165 -0.04 -17.09 15.78
N ILE A 166 0.70 -17.23 14.68
CA ILE A 166 0.18 -17.72 13.40
C ILE A 166 -0.46 -19.10 13.59
N ALA A 167 0.25 -20.04 14.26
CA ALA A 167 -0.23 -21.40 14.48
C ALA A 167 -1.47 -21.46 15.39
N SER A 168 -1.54 -20.56 16.38
CA SER A 168 -2.63 -20.55 17.37
C SER A 168 -3.93 -19.95 16.82
N LYS A 169 -3.85 -18.97 15.92
CA LYS A 169 -5.01 -18.22 15.41
C LYS A 169 -5.52 -18.71 14.06
N ILE A 170 -4.62 -19.20 13.19
CA ILE A 170 -5.02 -19.77 11.90
C ILE A 170 -5.27 -21.27 12.10
N THR A 171 -6.54 -21.60 12.36
CA THR A 171 -7.03 -22.96 12.62
C THR A 171 -7.88 -23.47 11.44
N GLU A 172 -8.43 -24.68 11.50
CA GLU A 172 -9.33 -25.25 10.48
C GLU A 172 -10.63 -24.43 10.28
N ARG A 173 -10.99 -23.57 11.25
CA ARG A 173 -12.12 -22.64 11.10
C ARG A 173 -11.77 -21.45 10.22
N ALA A 174 -10.49 -21.10 10.07
CA ALA A 174 -10.09 -20.04 9.18
C ALA A 174 -10.44 -20.38 7.73
N LYS A 175 -11.14 -19.46 7.06
CA LYS A 175 -11.48 -19.57 5.63
C LYS A 175 -10.81 -18.47 4.82
N ILE A 176 -10.54 -17.35 5.46
CA ILE A 176 -9.84 -16.20 4.86
C ILE A 176 -8.83 -15.68 5.87
N VAL A 177 -7.62 -15.44 5.40
CA VAL A 177 -6.54 -14.76 6.13
C VAL A 177 -6.17 -13.53 5.31
N SER A 178 -6.34 -12.32 5.88
CA SER A 178 -6.06 -11.06 5.18
C SER A 178 -5.10 -10.20 5.98
N VAL A 179 -3.87 -10.03 5.47
CA VAL A 179 -2.79 -9.38 6.23
C VAL A 179 -2.06 -8.33 5.39
N THR A 180 -1.78 -7.18 6.00
CA THR A 180 -0.90 -6.18 5.39
C THR A 180 0.54 -6.70 5.30
N HIS A 181 1.16 -6.56 4.12
CA HIS A 181 2.55 -6.96 3.93
C HIS A 181 3.51 -6.05 4.70
N VAL A 182 3.23 -4.74 4.68
CA VAL A 182 4.00 -3.73 5.42
C VAL A 182 3.04 -2.82 6.17
N SER A 183 3.25 -2.65 7.48
CA SER A 183 2.44 -1.75 8.30
C SER A 183 2.64 -0.29 7.88
N ASN A 184 1.55 0.42 7.64
CA ASN A 184 1.58 1.84 7.32
C ASN A 184 1.91 2.77 8.51
N VAL A 185 1.99 2.22 9.72
CA VAL A 185 2.35 2.93 10.96
C VAL A 185 3.75 2.56 11.41
N LEU A 186 3.98 1.25 11.59
CA LEU A 186 5.22 0.73 12.18
C LEU A 186 6.32 0.50 11.16
N GLY A 187 6.01 0.51 9.84
CA GLY A 187 6.96 0.10 8.81
C GLY A 187 7.38 -1.37 8.88
N THR A 188 6.82 -2.15 9.81
CA THR A 188 7.14 -3.56 9.99
C THR A 188 6.71 -4.38 8.78
N ARG A 189 7.61 -5.18 8.24
CA ARG A 189 7.34 -6.16 7.18
C ARG A 189 6.91 -7.48 7.80
N ASN A 190 5.71 -7.96 7.47
CA ASN A 190 5.18 -9.25 7.90
C ASN A 190 5.68 -10.39 7.00
N ASP A 191 5.92 -11.56 7.57
CA ASP A 191 6.28 -12.78 6.83
C ASP A 191 5.03 -13.39 6.17
N ILE A 192 4.64 -12.80 5.03
CA ILE A 192 3.47 -13.26 4.26
C ILE A 192 3.60 -14.72 3.85
N LYS A 193 4.78 -15.15 3.48
CA LYS A 193 5.04 -16.53 3.04
C LYS A 193 4.76 -17.56 4.13
N ALA A 194 5.19 -17.28 5.36
CA ALA A 194 4.90 -18.15 6.51
C ALA A 194 3.39 -18.15 6.84
N ILE A 195 2.73 -16.99 6.76
CA ILE A 195 1.29 -16.86 7.00
C ILE A 195 0.49 -17.60 5.92
N ALA A 196 0.83 -17.41 4.64
CA ALA A 196 0.20 -18.08 3.50
C ALA A 196 0.30 -19.60 3.60
N LYS A 197 1.50 -20.10 3.88
CA LYS A 197 1.73 -21.54 4.10
C LYS A 197 0.81 -22.12 5.18
N ARG A 198 0.64 -21.41 6.29
CA ARG A 198 -0.26 -21.85 7.36
C ARG A 198 -1.72 -21.74 6.93
N ALA A 199 -2.12 -20.65 6.28
CA ALA A 199 -3.47 -20.47 5.76
C ALA A 199 -3.87 -21.62 4.83
N HIS A 200 -3.06 -21.93 3.84
CA HIS A 200 -3.29 -23.03 2.89
C HIS A 200 -3.31 -24.41 3.57
N THR A 201 -2.44 -24.64 4.56
CA THR A 201 -2.47 -25.89 5.36
C THR A 201 -3.81 -26.08 6.08
N MET A 202 -4.47 -25.00 6.46
CA MET A 202 -5.80 -25.01 7.11
C MET A 202 -6.97 -24.87 6.11
N GLY A 203 -6.69 -24.80 4.80
CA GLY A 203 -7.70 -24.66 3.75
C GLY A 203 -8.29 -23.25 3.64
N ALA A 204 -7.56 -22.23 4.10
CA ALA A 204 -7.96 -20.82 4.02
C ALA A 204 -7.28 -20.12 2.84
N TYR A 205 -7.97 -19.14 2.25
CA TYR A 205 -7.41 -18.23 1.24
C TYR A 205 -6.54 -17.14 1.89
N MET A 206 -5.42 -16.78 1.23
CA MET A 206 -4.52 -15.72 1.65
C MET A 206 -4.69 -14.45 0.82
N VAL A 207 -5.11 -13.38 1.48
CA VAL A 207 -5.29 -12.03 0.91
C VAL A 207 -4.20 -11.10 1.45
N VAL A 208 -3.51 -10.38 0.56
CA VAL A 208 -2.42 -9.47 0.93
C VAL A 208 -2.80 -8.03 0.63
N ASP A 209 -2.79 -7.17 1.66
CA ASP A 209 -2.75 -5.73 1.47
C ASP A 209 -1.30 -5.30 1.22
N ALA A 210 -0.98 -5.02 -0.05
CA ALA A 210 0.33 -4.59 -0.50
C ALA A 210 0.44 -3.06 -0.70
N ALA A 211 -0.50 -2.29 -0.13
CA ALA A 211 -0.52 -0.84 -0.33
C ALA A 211 0.77 -0.12 0.11
N GLN A 212 1.48 -0.69 1.10
CA GLN A 212 2.76 -0.16 1.60
C GLN A 212 3.97 -1.01 1.17
N SER A 213 3.79 -2.13 0.50
CA SER A 213 4.90 -2.93 -0.02
C SER A 213 5.16 -2.69 -1.50
N ALA A 214 4.11 -2.63 -2.33
CA ALA A 214 4.26 -2.42 -3.76
C ALA A 214 5.09 -1.17 -4.15
N PRO A 215 5.01 -0.02 -3.42
CA PRO A 215 5.85 1.13 -3.72
C PRO A 215 7.33 0.97 -3.36
N HIS A 216 7.68 0.08 -2.43
CA HIS A 216 8.94 0.15 -1.68
C HIS A 216 9.83 -1.08 -1.84
N ILE A 217 9.26 -2.26 -2.10
CA ILE A 217 9.99 -3.53 -2.16
C ILE A 217 9.58 -4.36 -3.38
N PRO A 218 10.47 -5.18 -3.93
CA PRO A 218 10.10 -6.14 -4.99
C PRO A 218 8.99 -7.08 -4.51
N ILE A 219 8.01 -7.32 -5.36
CA ILE A 219 6.91 -8.27 -5.11
C ILE A 219 6.96 -9.37 -6.16
N ASP A 220 6.78 -10.60 -5.71
CA ASP A 220 6.47 -11.76 -6.53
C ASP A 220 5.30 -12.50 -5.88
N VAL A 221 4.13 -12.45 -6.53
CA VAL A 221 2.89 -13.03 -6.00
C VAL A 221 2.94 -14.55 -5.88
N HIS A 222 3.74 -15.21 -6.74
CA HIS A 222 3.93 -16.65 -6.69
C HIS A 222 4.89 -17.06 -5.57
N ASP A 223 5.95 -16.27 -5.31
CA ASP A 223 6.85 -16.50 -4.18
C ASP A 223 6.19 -16.21 -2.83
N LEU A 224 5.34 -15.17 -2.75
CA LEU A 224 4.52 -14.88 -1.57
C LEU A 224 3.47 -15.97 -1.31
N ASP A 225 3.14 -16.76 -2.33
CA ASP A 225 2.10 -17.80 -2.30
C ASP A 225 0.73 -17.25 -1.84
N CYS A 226 0.39 -16.02 -2.23
CA CYS A 226 -0.92 -15.45 -1.94
C CYS A 226 -1.97 -15.82 -2.99
N ASP A 227 -3.25 -15.72 -2.63
CA ASP A 227 -4.37 -15.97 -3.55
C ASP A 227 -4.91 -14.67 -4.15
N LEU A 228 -4.82 -13.58 -3.40
CA LEU A 228 -5.24 -12.23 -3.81
C LEU A 228 -4.25 -11.20 -3.24
N LEU A 229 -3.94 -10.16 -4.03
CA LEU A 229 -3.06 -9.07 -3.63
C LEU A 229 -3.61 -7.75 -4.13
N ALA A 230 -3.65 -6.72 -3.25
CA ALA A 230 -4.21 -5.41 -3.57
C ALA A 230 -3.24 -4.27 -3.25
N PHE A 231 -3.18 -3.25 -4.12
CA PHE A 231 -2.41 -2.03 -3.90
C PHE A 231 -3.00 -0.82 -4.63
N SER A 232 -2.45 0.37 -4.39
CA SER A 232 -2.91 1.65 -4.96
C SER A 232 -1.80 2.36 -5.71
N ALA A 233 -2.07 2.83 -6.92
CA ALA A 233 -1.12 3.55 -7.75
C ALA A 233 -0.59 4.83 -7.09
N HIS A 234 -1.44 5.57 -6.37
CA HIS A 234 -1.05 6.85 -5.76
C HIS A 234 0.04 6.75 -4.70
N LYS A 235 0.40 5.56 -4.22
CA LYS A 235 1.51 5.33 -3.30
C LYS A 235 2.80 4.92 -4.02
N MET A 236 2.70 4.48 -5.27
CA MET A 236 3.81 4.01 -6.10
C MET A 236 4.06 4.92 -7.31
N CYS A 237 4.14 6.23 -7.07
CA CYS A 237 4.37 7.27 -8.08
C CYS A 237 3.27 7.42 -9.14
N GLY A 238 2.20 6.64 -9.07
CA GLY A 238 1.08 6.64 -10.02
C GLY A 238 -0.02 7.64 -9.66
N PRO A 239 -1.04 7.79 -10.50
CA PRO A 239 -2.14 8.72 -10.29
C PRO A 239 -3.02 8.32 -9.10
N MET A 240 -3.79 9.29 -8.59
CA MET A 240 -4.90 9.02 -7.68
C MET A 240 -6.06 8.36 -8.45
N GLY A 241 -6.91 7.62 -7.74
CA GLY A 241 -8.11 7.04 -8.32
C GLY A 241 -7.91 5.69 -9.02
N ILE A 242 -6.69 5.15 -9.03
CA ILE A 242 -6.39 3.82 -9.56
C ILE A 242 -5.87 2.91 -8.46
N GLY A 243 -6.48 1.73 -8.35
CA GLY A 243 -6.02 0.60 -7.57
C GLY A 243 -5.91 -0.66 -8.43
N VAL A 244 -5.24 -1.64 -7.90
CA VAL A 244 -5.04 -2.93 -8.54
C VAL A 244 -5.41 -4.04 -7.56
N LEU A 245 -6.14 -5.03 -8.05
CA LEU A 245 -6.33 -6.33 -7.44
C LEU A 245 -5.75 -7.37 -8.40
N TRP A 246 -4.82 -8.18 -7.92
CA TRP A 246 -4.43 -9.42 -8.56
C TRP A 246 -5.05 -10.60 -7.82
N GLY A 247 -5.41 -11.67 -8.54
CA GLY A 247 -5.90 -12.89 -7.93
C GLY A 247 -5.63 -14.11 -8.79
N ARG A 248 -5.58 -15.30 -8.17
CA ARG A 248 -5.46 -16.57 -8.90
C ARG A 248 -6.66 -16.77 -9.82
N ALA A 249 -6.42 -17.21 -11.04
CA ALA A 249 -7.44 -17.31 -12.10
C ALA A 249 -8.68 -18.10 -11.64
N GLU A 250 -8.46 -19.28 -11.05
CA GLU A 250 -9.54 -20.17 -10.61
C GLU A 250 -10.39 -19.52 -9.51
N LEU A 251 -9.76 -18.70 -8.65
CA LEU A 251 -10.47 -18.01 -7.59
C LEU A 251 -11.28 -16.83 -8.16
N LEU A 252 -10.72 -16.06 -9.07
CA LEU A 252 -11.42 -14.96 -9.73
C LEU A 252 -12.60 -15.47 -10.57
N ASP A 253 -12.46 -16.61 -11.24
CA ASP A 253 -13.56 -17.24 -11.98
C ASP A 253 -14.70 -17.68 -11.07
N ALA A 254 -14.38 -18.19 -9.88
CA ALA A 254 -15.37 -18.64 -8.90
C ALA A 254 -16.07 -17.49 -8.17
N MET A 255 -15.38 -16.37 -7.94
CA MET A 255 -15.92 -15.22 -7.21
C MET A 255 -17.06 -14.55 -7.98
N PRO A 256 -18.21 -14.20 -7.35
CA PRO A 256 -19.25 -13.38 -7.98
C PRO A 256 -18.74 -11.94 -8.20
N PRO A 257 -19.33 -11.20 -9.17
CA PRO A 257 -18.96 -9.80 -9.38
C PRO A 257 -19.32 -8.94 -8.15
N PHE A 258 -18.61 -7.82 -7.99
CA PHE A 258 -18.85 -6.85 -6.91
C PHE A 258 -19.76 -5.71 -7.38
N LEU A 259 -19.33 -4.99 -8.41
CA LEU A 259 -20.14 -3.97 -9.08
C LEU A 259 -20.78 -4.58 -10.33
N THR A 260 -21.98 -4.15 -10.66
CA THR A 260 -22.69 -4.62 -11.84
C THR A 260 -23.12 -3.44 -12.71
N GLY A 261 -23.12 -3.63 -14.04
CA GLY A 261 -23.49 -2.59 -14.99
C GLY A 261 -23.03 -2.90 -16.41
N GLY A 262 -22.72 -1.87 -17.18
CA GLY A 262 -22.14 -2.01 -18.52
C GLY A 262 -20.71 -2.55 -18.47
N GLU A 263 -20.23 -3.02 -19.59
CA GLU A 263 -18.90 -3.60 -19.86
C GLU A 263 -18.63 -4.98 -19.22
N MET A 264 -19.11 -5.24 -18.01
CA MET A 264 -18.84 -6.46 -17.21
C MET A 264 -19.73 -7.66 -17.56
N ILE A 265 -20.51 -7.59 -18.63
CA ILE A 265 -21.47 -8.61 -19.06
C ILE A 265 -21.16 -9.10 -20.48
N ASP A 266 -21.44 -10.38 -20.72
CA ASP A 266 -21.49 -10.96 -22.05
C ASP A 266 -22.87 -10.76 -22.69
N SER A 267 -23.94 -11.12 -21.94
CA SER A 267 -25.31 -10.91 -22.37
C SER A 267 -26.24 -10.57 -21.22
N VAL A 268 -27.35 -9.87 -21.51
CA VAL A 268 -28.38 -9.47 -20.55
C VAL A 268 -29.76 -9.72 -21.14
N THR A 269 -30.63 -10.29 -20.35
CA THR A 269 -32.07 -10.41 -20.63
C THR A 269 -32.89 -9.56 -19.62
N GLU A 270 -34.19 -9.57 -19.71
CA GLU A 270 -35.04 -8.86 -18.75
C GLU A 270 -34.88 -9.37 -17.29
N THR A 271 -34.45 -10.60 -17.10
CA THR A 271 -34.43 -11.25 -15.78
C THR A 271 -33.09 -11.87 -15.40
N SER A 272 -32.09 -11.88 -16.30
CA SER A 272 -30.80 -12.53 -16.07
C SER A 272 -29.68 -11.87 -16.83
N ALA A 273 -28.44 -12.09 -16.37
CA ALA A 273 -27.24 -11.67 -17.06
C ALA A 273 -26.20 -12.81 -17.04
N VAL A 274 -25.39 -12.85 -18.09
CA VAL A 274 -24.17 -13.66 -18.17
C VAL A 274 -22.98 -12.70 -18.03
N TRP A 275 -22.07 -13.01 -17.12
CA TRP A 275 -20.91 -12.17 -16.85
C TRP A 275 -19.87 -12.32 -17.95
N ALA A 276 -19.16 -11.24 -18.25
CA ALA A 276 -17.95 -11.29 -19.06
C ALA A 276 -16.86 -12.15 -18.39
N PRO A 277 -15.86 -12.64 -19.14
CA PRO A 277 -14.66 -13.24 -18.54
C PRO A 277 -13.95 -12.27 -17.59
N VAL A 278 -13.03 -12.79 -16.77
CA VAL A 278 -12.07 -11.98 -16.01
C VAL A 278 -11.07 -11.37 -16.99
N PRO A 279 -10.68 -10.10 -16.86
CA PRO A 279 -10.92 -9.16 -15.72
C PRO A 279 -12.22 -8.36 -15.82
N GLU A 280 -12.85 -8.25 -17.00
CA GLU A 280 -14.01 -7.39 -17.28
C GLU A 280 -15.18 -7.67 -16.33
N LYS A 281 -15.36 -8.90 -15.88
CA LYS A 281 -16.34 -9.33 -14.86
C LYS A 281 -16.33 -8.44 -13.61
N PHE A 282 -15.19 -7.84 -13.26
CA PHE A 282 -15.02 -7.00 -12.07
C PHE A 282 -14.85 -5.50 -12.39
N GLU A 283 -14.86 -5.13 -13.66
CA GLU A 283 -14.58 -3.76 -14.13
C GLU A 283 -15.85 -3.13 -14.74
N ALA A 284 -16.88 -2.92 -13.92
CA ALA A 284 -18.15 -2.37 -14.35
C ALA A 284 -18.07 -0.88 -14.71
N GLY A 285 -18.63 -0.51 -15.87
CA GLY A 285 -18.69 0.87 -16.35
C GLY A 285 -17.40 1.34 -17.04
N THR A 286 -17.42 2.54 -17.58
CA THR A 286 -16.25 3.12 -18.26
C THR A 286 -15.10 3.32 -17.27
N GLN A 287 -13.97 2.70 -17.54
CA GLN A 287 -12.77 2.77 -16.71
C GLN A 287 -12.02 4.09 -16.91
N ASP A 288 -11.24 4.51 -15.92
CA ASP A 288 -10.30 5.64 -16.03
C ASP A 288 -9.07 5.22 -16.87
N ALA A 289 -9.24 5.20 -18.19
CA ALA A 289 -8.20 4.78 -19.11
C ALA A 289 -6.92 5.63 -19.01
N ALA A 290 -7.05 6.93 -18.78
CA ALA A 290 -5.91 7.84 -18.63
C ALA A 290 -5.13 7.55 -17.35
N GLY A 291 -5.81 7.30 -16.23
CA GLY A 291 -5.19 6.92 -14.97
C GLY A 291 -4.53 5.54 -15.05
N ILE A 292 -5.17 4.57 -15.71
CA ILE A 292 -4.59 3.23 -15.93
C ILE A 292 -3.33 3.33 -16.78
N TYR A 293 -3.36 4.07 -17.88
CA TYR A 293 -2.20 4.28 -18.74
C TYR A 293 -1.04 4.95 -17.98
N ALA A 294 -1.33 5.99 -17.20
CA ALA A 294 -0.34 6.65 -16.36
C ALA A 294 0.18 5.74 -15.22
N THR A 295 -0.61 4.77 -14.75
CA THR A 295 -0.13 3.73 -13.80
C THR A 295 0.89 2.80 -14.48
N GLY A 296 0.68 2.45 -15.75
CA GLY A 296 1.68 1.74 -16.55
C GLY A 296 2.99 2.52 -16.63
N ALA A 297 2.94 3.83 -16.90
CA ALA A 297 4.12 4.69 -16.92
C ALA A 297 4.83 4.77 -15.56
N ALA A 298 4.10 4.75 -14.44
CA ALA A 298 4.68 4.68 -13.10
C ALA A 298 5.44 3.37 -12.87
N VAL A 299 4.86 2.24 -13.31
CA VAL A 299 5.52 0.92 -13.25
C VAL A 299 6.80 0.91 -14.08
N GLU A 300 6.77 1.45 -15.29
CA GLU A 300 7.96 1.54 -16.14
C GLU A 300 9.05 2.42 -15.52
N TYR A 301 8.67 3.55 -14.93
CA TYR A 301 9.60 4.42 -14.20
C TYR A 301 10.27 3.68 -13.03
N LEU A 302 9.50 3.00 -12.18
CA LEU A 302 10.04 2.25 -11.05
C LEU A 302 10.93 1.07 -11.49
N ASN A 303 10.54 0.33 -12.52
CA ASN A 303 11.34 -0.74 -13.10
C ASN A 303 12.68 -0.20 -13.67
N GLY A 304 12.66 0.99 -14.27
CA GLY A 304 13.86 1.65 -14.76
C GLY A 304 14.86 2.03 -13.66
N LEU A 305 14.37 2.25 -12.43
CA LEU A 305 15.20 2.52 -11.25
C LEU A 305 15.73 1.26 -10.57
N ASP A 306 15.11 0.10 -10.81
CA ASP A 306 15.36 -1.18 -10.14
C ASP A 306 14.82 -1.19 -8.69
N MET A 307 13.74 -1.95 -8.46
CA MET A 307 13.07 -2.04 -7.16
C MET A 307 13.99 -2.53 -6.03
N ALA A 308 14.99 -3.36 -6.31
CA ALA A 308 15.95 -3.79 -5.30
C ALA A 308 16.88 -2.65 -4.85
N LYS A 309 17.21 -1.71 -5.75
CA LYS A 309 17.96 -0.50 -5.40
C LYS A 309 17.11 0.49 -4.62
N ILE A 310 15.82 0.61 -4.98
CA ILE A 310 14.85 1.41 -4.23
C ILE A 310 14.75 0.88 -2.80
N GLU A 311 14.46 -0.41 -2.61
CA GLU A 311 14.40 -1.07 -1.30
C GLU A 311 15.65 -0.79 -0.47
N LYS A 312 16.83 -0.98 -1.08
CA LYS A 312 18.11 -0.75 -0.38
C LYS A 312 18.30 0.69 0.07
N ARG A 313 17.97 1.67 -0.78
CA ARG A 313 18.05 3.08 -0.45
C ARG A 313 17.10 3.45 0.67
N GLU A 314 15.85 3.00 0.58
CA GLU A 314 14.82 3.30 1.59
C GLU A 314 15.11 2.63 2.93
N GLU A 315 15.69 1.42 2.93
CA GLU A 315 16.22 0.79 4.15
C GLU A 315 17.28 1.65 4.84
N LEU A 316 18.20 2.25 4.07
CA LEU A 316 19.20 3.15 4.61
C LEU A 316 18.58 4.45 5.15
N LEU A 317 17.64 5.04 4.41
CA LEU A 317 16.92 6.25 4.85
C LEU A 317 16.12 5.99 6.13
N ALA A 318 15.35 4.91 6.21
CA ALA A 318 14.58 4.54 7.40
C ALA A 318 15.48 4.28 8.60
N ARG A 319 16.60 3.59 8.39
CA ARG A 319 17.60 3.34 9.44
C ARG A 319 18.24 4.64 9.93
N TYR A 320 18.58 5.56 9.02
CA TYR A 320 19.11 6.87 9.37
C TYR A 320 18.09 7.68 10.17
N LEU A 321 16.84 7.72 9.71
CA LEU A 321 15.74 8.38 10.41
C LEU A 321 15.57 7.86 11.84
N VAL A 322 15.50 6.54 12.03
CA VAL A 322 15.40 5.93 13.36
C VAL A 322 16.62 6.30 14.25
N GLN A 323 17.84 6.23 13.70
CA GLN A 323 19.05 6.58 14.45
C GLN A 323 19.04 8.05 14.88
N GLN A 324 18.63 8.97 14.00
CA GLN A 324 18.58 10.40 14.32
C GLN A 324 17.49 10.71 15.35
N LEU A 325 16.28 10.11 15.24
CA LEU A 325 15.24 10.26 16.24
C LEU A 325 15.69 9.74 17.62
N CYS A 326 16.45 8.65 17.68
CA CYS A 326 17.01 8.12 18.93
C CYS A 326 18.06 9.05 19.60
N THR A 327 18.58 10.06 18.91
CA THR A 327 19.49 11.06 19.53
C THR A 327 18.73 12.11 20.34
N LEU A 328 17.43 12.21 20.15
CA LEU A 328 16.55 13.17 20.82
C LEU A 328 15.93 12.52 22.06
N ASP A 329 16.39 12.92 23.24
CA ASP A 329 15.95 12.35 24.51
C ASP A 329 14.48 12.64 24.88
N PHE A 330 13.85 13.57 24.16
CA PHE A 330 12.44 13.94 24.29
C PHE A 330 11.52 13.27 23.24
N VAL A 331 12.05 12.39 22.39
CA VAL A 331 11.28 11.67 21.37
C VAL A 331 11.17 10.19 21.73
N ASP A 332 9.96 9.68 21.69
CA ASP A 332 9.65 8.26 21.86
C ASP A 332 9.25 7.67 20.53
N ILE A 333 10.04 6.71 20.02
CA ILE A 333 9.70 5.95 18.80
C ILE A 333 8.63 4.93 19.15
N VAL A 334 7.57 4.90 18.37
CA VAL A 334 6.48 3.92 18.44
C VAL A 334 6.78 2.83 17.39
N GLY A 335 7.32 1.70 17.84
CA GLY A 335 7.77 0.63 16.96
C GLY A 335 9.21 0.21 17.22
N SER A 336 9.82 -0.49 16.26
CA SER A 336 11.18 -1.00 16.39
C SER A 336 12.21 0.14 16.33
N LYS A 337 13.08 0.22 17.34
CA LYS A 337 14.21 1.15 17.38
C LYS A 337 15.44 0.65 16.62
N LEU A 338 15.39 -0.56 16.08
CA LEU A 338 16.54 -1.16 15.40
C LEU A 338 16.64 -0.77 13.93
N GLY A 339 15.56 -0.25 13.34
CA GLY A 339 15.51 0.09 11.92
C GLY A 339 15.72 -1.11 10.98
N GLN A 340 15.63 -2.34 11.49
CA GLN A 340 15.73 -3.58 10.72
C GLN A 340 14.34 -4.06 10.33
N ASN A 341 14.18 -4.63 9.13
CA ASN A 341 12.89 -5.01 8.56
C ASN A 341 11.87 -3.87 8.55
N HIS A 342 12.37 -2.65 8.36
CA HIS A 342 11.61 -1.41 8.43
C HIS A 342 11.50 -0.82 7.03
N VAL A 343 10.28 -0.57 6.58
CA VAL A 343 10.00 -0.04 5.25
C VAL A 343 9.29 1.30 5.39
N GLY A 344 9.94 2.36 4.95
CA GLY A 344 9.40 3.69 4.74
C GLY A 344 8.88 4.44 5.97
N ALA A 345 7.95 3.90 6.74
CA ALA A 345 7.21 4.61 7.77
C ALA A 345 7.79 4.46 9.18
N VAL A 346 8.00 5.57 9.90
CA VAL A 346 8.44 5.61 11.30
C VAL A 346 7.46 6.44 12.13
N ALA A 347 6.77 5.80 13.07
CA ALA A 347 5.90 6.49 14.03
C ALA A 347 6.67 6.90 15.27
N PHE A 348 6.36 8.09 15.82
CA PHE A 348 7.00 8.62 17.01
C PHE A 348 6.11 9.65 17.71
N ASN A 349 6.42 9.95 18.99
CA ASN A 349 5.81 11.03 19.74
C ASN A 349 6.88 11.92 20.37
N VAL A 350 6.58 13.22 20.50
CA VAL A 350 7.35 14.18 21.32
C VAL A 350 6.72 14.25 22.70
N ARG A 351 7.48 13.98 23.74
CA ARG A 351 6.96 13.89 25.12
C ARG A 351 6.21 15.15 25.53
N GLY A 352 4.97 14.98 25.96
CA GLY A 352 4.12 16.05 26.44
C GLY A 352 3.62 17.03 25.39
N VAL A 353 3.87 16.79 24.10
CA VAL A 353 3.39 17.62 22.98
C VAL A 353 2.42 16.80 22.11
N HIS A 354 1.26 17.38 21.82
CA HIS A 354 0.28 16.69 20.98
C HIS A 354 0.79 16.56 19.54
N PRO A 355 0.64 15.40 18.87
CA PRO A 355 1.14 15.19 17.51
C PRO A 355 0.71 16.24 16.48
N HIS A 356 -0.51 16.81 16.59
CA HIS A 356 -0.95 17.89 15.70
C HIS A 356 -0.13 19.16 15.88
N ASP A 357 0.24 19.52 17.13
CA ASP A 357 1.07 20.70 17.40
C ASP A 357 2.48 20.48 16.84
N VAL A 358 3.03 19.27 17.00
CA VAL A 358 4.31 18.88 16.39
C VAL A 358 4.25 19.07 14.88
N SER A 359 3.24 18.48 14.22
CA SER A 359 3.08 18.58 12.77
C SER A 359 2.90 20.03 12.29
N SER A 360 2.15 20.86 13.04
CA SER A 360 1.94 22.26 12.68
C SER A 360 3.21 23.11 12.75
N ILE A 361 4.07 22.86 13.74
CA ILE A 361 5.36 23.58 13.85
C ILE A 361 6.34 23.09 12.78
N LEU A 362 6.34 21.79 12.48
CA LEU A 362 7.17 21.23 11.42
C LEU A 362 6.77 21.79 10.04
N ASP A 363 5.48 21.97 9.77
CA ASP A 363 4.97 22.61 8.54
C ASP A 363 5.53 24.04 8.38
N MET A 364 5.57 24.82 9.46
CA MET A 364 6.20 26.18 9.44
C MET A 364 7.69 26.14 9.11
N ASN A 365 8.33 24.99 9.20
CA ASN A 365 9.74 24.76 8.87
C ASN A 365 9.89 23.94 7.57
N ASN A 366 8.86 23.88 6.72
CA ASN A 366 8.83 23.13 5.47
C ASN A 366 9.08 21.62 5.63
N VAL A 367 8.72 21.04 6.77
CA VAL A 367 8.81 19.59 7.03
C VAL A 367 7.42 19.01 7.10
N TYR A 368 7.06 18.19 6.13
CA TYR A 368 5.71 17.64 6.00
C TYR A 368 5.65 16.21 6.48
N ILE A 369 5.01 16.00 7.63
CA ILE A 369 4.73 14.69 8.23
C ILE A 369 3.23 14.55 8.48
N ARG A 370 2.80 13.37 8.86
CA ARG A 370 1.42 13.12 9.28
C ARG A 370 1.29 12.99 10.80
N ALA A 371 0.16 13.47 11.34
CA ALA A 371 -0.24 13.28 12.73
C ALA A 371 -1.63 12.63 12.80
N GLY A 372 -1.87 11.74 13.77
CA GLY A 372 -3.17 11.13 14.04
C GLY A 372 -3.13 9.61 14.20
N HIS A 373 -4.25 8.94 13.88
CA HIS A 373 -4.41 7.48 13.97
C HIS A 373 -3.89 6.71 12.74
N HIS A 374 -3.52 7.40 11.67
CA HIS A 374 -3.03 6.82 10.40
C HIS A 374 -3.96 5.75 9.79
N CYS A 375 -5.27 5.84 10.06
CA CYS A 375 -6.27 4.83 9.70
C CYS A 375 -5.95 3.41 10.23
N ALA A 376 -5.34 3.32 11.42
CA ALA A 376 -4.98 2.08 12.11
C ALA A 376 -5.28 2.18 13.62
N GLU A 377 -6.45 2.67 13.99
CA GLU A 377 -6.83 2.93 15.37
C GLU A 377 -6.74 1.69 16.28
N PRO A 378 -7.15 0.46 15.87
CA PRO A 378 -6.95 -0.72 16.70
C PRO A 378 -5.48 -1.02 17.03
N LEU A 379 -4.56 -0.73 16.10
CA LEU A 379 -3.12 -0.85 16.37
C LEU A 379 -2.66 0.16 17.42
N LEU A 380 -3.09 1.43 17.32
CA LEU A 380 -2.70 2.45 18.32
C LEU A 380 -3.25 2.12 19.71
N ILE A 381 -4.46 1.60 19.82
CA ILE A 381 -5.03 1.11 21.08
C ILE A 381 -4.16 -0.02 21.68
N GLU A 382 -3.72 -0.98 20.84
CA GLU A 382 -2.81 -2.06 21.27
C GLU A 382 -1.45 -1.54 21.75
N LEU A 383 -0.97 -0.43 21.17
CA LEU A 383 0.27 0.25 21.53
C LEU A 383 0.11 1.23 22.72
N HIS A 384 -1.10 1.37 23.27
CA HIS A 384 -1.46 2.35 24.31
C HIS A 384 -1.21 3.81 23.90
N GLU A 385 -1.34 4.09 22.59
CA GLU A 385 -1.19 5.42 22.03
C GLU A 385 -2.55 5.98 21.57
N SER A 386 -2.80 7.26 21.86
CA SER A 386 -4.01 7.94 21.36
C SER A 386 -3.83 8.47 19.95
N SER A 387 -2.62 8.87 19.58
CA SER A 387 -2.22 9.36 18.28
C SER A 387 -0.70 9.41 18.20
N THR A 388 -0.15 9.43 16.97
CA THR A 388 1.30 9.55 16.75
C THR A 388 1.61 10.54 15.63
N CYS A 389 2.83 11.08 15.63
CA CYS A 389 3.47 11.58 14.43
C CYS A 389 3.96 10.40 13.61
N ARG A 390 3.99 10.55 12.28
CA ARG A 390 4.60 9.58 11.37
C ARG A 390 5.39 10.31 10.30
N ALA A 391 6.70 10.08 10.25
CA ALA A 391 7.53 10.41 9.11
C ALA A 391 7.63 9.18 8.20
N SER A 392 7.49 9.35 6.90
CA SER A 392 7.60 8.26 5.94
C SER A 392 8.44 8.69 4.74
N VAL A 393 9.57 8.00 4.58
CA VAL A 393 10.53 8.24 3.50
C VAL A 393 10.17 7.43 2.24
N ALA A 394 10.65 7.94 1.10
CA ALA A 394 10.68 7.21 -0.17
C ALA A 394 12.04 7.46 -0.84
N PHE A 395 12.35 6.73 -1.90
CA PHE A 395 13.65 6.76 -2.58
C PHE A 395 14.07 8.17 -3.05
N TYR A 396 13.13 9.08 -3.25
CA TYR A 396 13.39 10.49 -3.61
C TYR A 396 13.70 11.40 -2.42
N ASN A 397 13.72 10.87 -1.19
CA ASN A 397 14.24 11.58 -0.03
C ASN A 397 15.76 11.40 0.09
N ASP A 398 16.37 12.24 0.91
CA ASP A 398 17.79 12.21 1.21
C ASP A 398 18.09 12.50 2.69
N LYS A 399 19.36 12.49 3.03
CA LYS A 399 19.84 12.81 4.37
C LYS A 399 19.37 14.18 4.84
N HIS A 400 19.35 15.17 3.94
CA HIS A 400 18.99 16.55 4.27
C HIS A 400 17.53 16.66 4.72
N ASP A 401 16.61 15.97 4.06
CA ASP A 401 15.19 15.93 4.46
C ASP A 401 15.05 15.43 5.92
N ILE A 402 15.84 14.44 6.31
CA ILE A 402 15.82 13.87 7.66
C ILE A 402 16.47 14.82 8.67
N ASP A 403 17.61 15.43 8.35
CA ASP A 403 18.28 16.41 9.21
C ASP A 403 17.35 17.60 9.48
N GLN A 404 16.61 18.08 8.47
CA GLN A 404 15.63 19.16 8.62
C GLN A 404 14.48 18.76 9.57
N LEU A 405 14.02 17.51 9.53
CA LEU A 405 13.07 17.00 10.53
C LEU A 405 13.64 17.08 11.95
N ILE A 406 14.89 16.65 12.14
CA ILE A 406 15.54 16.68 13.47
C ILE A 406 15.70 18.12 13.98
N GLU A 407 16.09 19.06 13.12
CA GLU A 407 16.16 20.48 13.45
C GLU A 407 14.78 21.04 13.83
N GLY A 408 13.73 20.70 13.06
CA GLY A 408 12.36 21.07 13.35
C GLY A 408 11.85 20.52 14.69
N LEU A 409 12.17 19.26 15.01
CA LEU A 409 11.82 18.66 16.33
C LEU A 409 12.54 19.36 17.49
N ASN A 410 13.79 19.79 17.32
CA ASN A 410 14.47 20.60 18.32
C ASN A 410 13.78 21.97 18.53
N GLN A 411 13.20 22.55 17.47
CA GLN A 411 12.40 23.78 17.60
C GLN A 411 11.08 23.52 18.35
N VAL A 412 10.39 22.42 18.04
CA VAL A 412 9.19 21.98 18.80
C VAL A 412 9.53 21.90 20.30
N TRP A 413 10.66 21.27 20.63
CA TRP A 413 11.10 21.12 22.03
C TRP A 413 11.46 22.44 22.69
N LYS A 414 12.07 23.38 21.98
CA LYS A 414 12.33 24.74 22.51
C LYS A 414 11.04 25.50 22.87
N ILE A 415 9.96 25.27 22.13
CA ILE A 415 8.67 25.95 22.37
C ILE A 415 7.93 25.30 23.54
N PHE A 416 7.85 23.99 23.62
CA PHE A 416 7.01 23.26 24.57
C PHE A 416 7.77 22.63 25.74
N GLY A 417 9.07 22.35 25.62
CA GLY A 417 9.83 21.58 26.59
C GLY A 417 9.89 22.21 27.99
N SER A 418 9.92 23.54 28.10
CA SER A 418 9.88 24.24 29.39
C SER A 418 8.54 24.05 30.10
N ALA A 419 7.43 23.95 29.39
CA ALA A 419 6.11 23.70 29.96
C ALA A 419 5.91 22.24 30.41
N VAL A 420 6.61 21.29 29.74
CA VAL A 420 6.59 19.85 30.04
C VAL A 420 7.46 19.53 31.27
N SER A 421 8.63 20.17 31.39
CA SER A 421 9.58 19.94 32.49
C SER A 421 9.05 20.45 33.86
N ASN A 422 7.99 21.27 33.87
CA ASN A 422 7.37 21.82 35.05
C ASN A 422 6.11 21.06 35.54
N LYS A 423 5.77 19.94 34.87
CA LYS A 423 4.72 19.01 35.28
C LYS A 423 5.31 17.70 35.80
#